data_92c74e2099d09623436b1a445272209f
#
_entry.id   92c74e2099d09623436b1a445272209f
#
_cell.length_a   1.000
_cell.length_b   1.000
_cell.length_c   1.000
_cell.angle_alpha   90.00
_cell.angle_beta   90.00
_cell.angle_gamma   90.00
#
_symmetry.space_group_name_H-M   'P 1'
#
loop_
_entity.id
_entity.type
_entity.pdbx_description
1 polymer ?
#
loop_
_entity_poly.entity_id
_entity_poly.type
_entity_poly.pdbx_seq_one_letter_code
_entity_poly.pdbx_strand_id
1 'polypeptide(L)'
;MDLTVSPVTAEQWPALEDLFGRAGASNGCWCMYWRIGPRYRDRPRGDNKRDLERLARSQQPPGLLAFDGGICVGGCELAPRADLDWLAHGRYFRPVDDLPVWSLPCFYVRRTHRRQGVMGALIAAAVGVAAAAGAPALEAYPVDTAVPGHTRNLFLGVASAFDEHGFQVVARRQPDRPVMRKVLAAST
;
A
#
# COMPACT_ATOMS: atom_id res chain seq x y z
N MET A 1 -7.32 13.23 -16.67
CA MET A 1 -7.81 12.32 -15.62
C MET A 1 -7.96 13.15 -14.35
N ASP A 2 -9.14 13.19 -13.78
CA ASP A 2 -9.40 13.93 -12.54
C ASP A 2 -9.46 12.90 -11.38
N LEU A 3 -8.28 12.64 -10.78
CA LEU A 3 -8.15 11.64 -9.75
C LEU A 3 -8.50 12.22 -8.38
N THR A 4 -9.47 11.62 -7.72
CA THR A 4 -9.75 11.84 -6.29
C THR A 4 -9.32 10.62 -5.49
N VAL A 5 -8.89 10.82 -4.23
CA VAL A 5 -8.47 9.74 -3.34
C VAL A 5 -9.22 9.85 -2.02
N SER A 6 -9.73 8.73 -1.53
CA SER A 6 -10.43 8.65 -0.25
C SER A 6 -10.01 7.41 0.55
N PRO A 7 -10.17 7.42 1.90
CA PRO A 7 -9.94 6.24 2.72
C PRO A 7 -10.86 5.07 2.38
N VAL A 8 -10.39 3.85 2.61
CA VAL A 8 -11.21 2.63 2.55
C VAL A 8 -12.13 2.59 3.77
N THR A 9 -13.39 3.00 3.59
CA THR A 9 -14.42 2.99 4.64
C THR A 9 -15.54 2.03 4.31
N ALA A 10 -16.47 1.84 5.24
CA ALA A 10 -17.70 1.05 5.00
C ALA A 10 -18.50 1.57 3.79
N GLU A 11 -18.52 2.89 3.58
CA GLU A 11 -19.22 3.53 2.46
C GLU A 11 -18.55 3.22 1.12
N GLN A 12 -17.21 3.12 1.12
CA GLN A 12 -16.42 2.82 -0.07
C GLN A 12 -16.26 1.32 -0.35
N TRP A 13 -16.80 0.48 0.53
CA TRP A 13 -16.68 -0.98 0.41
C TRP A 13 -17.16 -1.53 -0.94
N PRO A 14 -18.32 -1.13 -1.49
CA PRO A 14 -18.76 -1.62 -2.80
C PRO A 14 -17.79 -1.27 -3.93
N ALA A 15 -17.15 -0.10 -3.87
CA ALA A 15 -16.16 0.32 -4.85
C ALA A 15 -14.87 -0.51 -4.76
N LEU A 16 -14.44 -0.88 -3.55
CA LEU A 16 -13.31 -1.78 -3.33
C LEU A 16 -13.63 -3.20 -3.83
N GLU A 17 -14.84 -3.71 -3.59
CA GLU A 17 -15.27 -5.01 -4.10
C GLU A 17 -15.24 -5.06 -5.63
N ASP A 18 -15.73 -4.01 -6.28
CA ASP A 18 -15.69 -3.89 -7.73
C ASP A 18 -14.25 -3.79 -8.26
N LEU A 19 -13.39 -3.02 -7.57
CA LEU A 19 -11.96 -2.91 -7.92
C LEU A 19 -11.25 -4.26 -7.87
N PHE A 20 -11.43 -5.03 -6.80
CA PHE A 20 -10.75 -6.31 -6.57
C PHE A 20 -11.40 -7.47 -7.30
N GLY A 21 -12.69 -7.36 -7.59
CA GLY A 21 -13.46 -8.38 -8.27
C GLY A 21 -13.46 -9.73 -7.58
N ARG A 22 -13.85 -10.76 -8.31
CA ARG A 22 -13.93 -12.14 -7.78
C ARG A 22 -12.58 -12.72 -7.32
N ALA A 23 -11.47 -12.20 -7.87
CA ALA A 23 -10.12 -12.64 -7.53
C ALA A 23 -9.58 -12.03 -6.24
N GLY A 24 -10.25 -11.02 -5.66
CA GLY A 24 -9.83 -10.36 -4.43
C GLY A 24 -8.44 -9.73 -4.53
N ALA A 25 -8.23 -8.88 -5.53
CA ALA A 25 -6.97 -8.31 -6.00
C ALA A 25 -6.05 -9.37 -6.63
N SER A 26 -5.51 -10.31 -5.89
CA SER A 26 -4.66 -11.40 -6.38
C SER A 26 -4.80 -12.63 -5.48
N ASN A 27 -5.22 -13.73 -6.05
CA ASN A 27 -5.35 -15.02 -5.35
C ASN A 27 -6.16 -14.97 -4.03
N GLY A 28 -7.13 -14.08 -3.95
CA GLY A 28 -7.97 -13.91 -2.76
C GLY A 28 -7.27 -13.25 -1.57
N CYS A 29 -6.21 -12.48 -1.81
CA CYS A 29 -5.42 -11.90 -0.72
C CYS A 29 -6.16 -10.80 0.04
N TRP A 30 -7.02 -9.99 -0.62
CA TRP A 30 -7.79 -8.92 0.03
C TRP A 30 -6.91 -8.07 0.98
N CYS A 31 -5.69 -7.72 0.57
CA CYS A 31 -4.70 -6.98 1.38
C CYS A 31 -4.32 -7.62 2.73
N MET A 32 -4.60 -8.91 2.91
CA MET A 32 -4.25 -9.60 4.17
C MET A 32 -2.81 -10.16 4.17
N TYR A 33 -2.11 -10.14 3.01
CA TYR A 33 -0.78 -10.71 2.92
C TYR A 33 0.22 -10.11 3.92
N TRP A 34 0.26 -8.79 4.04
CA TRP A 34 1.21 -8.13 4.94
C TRP A 34 0.81 -8.21 6.42
N ARG A 35 -0.44 -8.59 6.70
CA ARG A 35 -0.96 -8.78 8.05
C ARG A 35 -0.75 -10.20 8.56
N ILE A 36 -1.08 -11.22 7.75
CA ILE A 36 -1.09 -12.62 8.18
C ILE A 36 -0.14 -13.53 7.38
N GLY A 37 0.59 -12.98 6.41
CA GLY A 37 1.54 -13.72 5.58
C GLY A 37 0.88 -14.75 4.65
N PRO A 38 1.63 -15.76 4.20
CA PRO A 38 1.15 -16.80 3.26
C PRO A 38 -0.10 -17.54 3.72
N ARG A 39 -0.37 -17.56 5.01
CA ARG A 39 -1.58 -18.18 5.59
C ARG A 39 -2.88 -17.69 5.00
N TYR A 40 -2.90 -16.51 4.35
CA TYR A 40 -4.09 -16.02 3.66
C TYR A 40 -4.61 -16.98 2.59
N ARG A 41 -3.74 -17.86 2.05
CA ARG A 41 -4.09 -18.85 1.01
C ARG A 41 -4.80 -20.08 1.57
N ASP A 42 -4.51 -20.43 2.82
CA ASP A 42 -4.97 -21.67 3.47
C ASP A 42 -6.29 -21.44 4.24
N ARG A 43 -6.79 -20.22 4.23
CA ARG A 43 -8.02 -19.85 4.92
C ARG A 43 -9.26 -20.16 4.06
N PRO A 44 -10.42 -20.41 4.70
CA PRO A 44 -11.69 -20.53 3.98
C PRO A 44 -11.95 -19.33 3.06
N ARG A 45 -12.55 -19.61 1.90
CA ARG A 45 -12.93 -18.53 0.96
C ARG A 45 -13.77 -17.48 1.66
N GLY A 46 -13.44 -16.23 1.45
CA GLY A 46 -14.16 -15.09 2.00
C GLY A 46 -13.67 -14.61 3.36
N ASP A 47 -12.85 -15.37 4.10
CA ASP A 47 -12.32 -14.90 5.39
C ASP A 47 -11.45 -13.66 5.25
N ASN A 48 -10.54 -13.65 4.28
CA ASN A 48 -9.71 -12.47 4.01
C ASN A 48 -10.57 -11.25 3.65
N LYS A 49 -11.62 -11.45 2.85
CA LYS A 49 -12.57 -10.40 2.50
C LYS A 49 -13.29 -9.85 3.75
N ARG A 50 -13.81 -10.75 4.61
CA ARG A 50 -14.48 -10.35 5.85
C ARG A 50 -13.55 -9.59 6.80
N ASP A 51 -12.30 -10.00 6.88
CA ASP A 51 -11.31 -9.31 7.72
C ASP A 51 -11.00 -7.92 7.20
N LEU A 52 -10.81 -7.75 5.89
CA LEU A 52 -10.62 -6.43 5.29
C LEU A 52 -11.86 -5.55 5.46
N GLU A 53 -13.07 -6.10 5.30
CA GLU A 53 -14.32 -5.38 5.54
C GLU A 53 -14.44 -4.89 6.98
N ARG A 54 -14.04 -5.73 7.95
CA ARG A 54 -14.02 -5.33 9.36
C ARG A 54 -13.04 -4.16 9.59
N LEU A 55 -11.87 -4.18 8.95
CA LEU A 55 -10.92 -3.08 9.00
C LEU A 55 -11.49 -1.80 8.36
N ALA A 56 -12.18 -1.92 7.23
CA ALA A 56 -12.82 -0.79 6.57
C ALA A 56 -13.93 -0.14 7.44
N ARG A 57 -14.52 -0.90 8.35
CA ARG A 57 -15.51 -0.41 9.32
C ARG A 57 -14.89 0.12 10.62
N SER A 58 -13.59 0.01 10.79
CA SER A 58 -12.88 0.52 11.97
C SER A 58 -12.60 2.03 11.85
N GLN A 59 -12.17 2.63 12.95
CA GLN A 59 -11.76 4.04 12.96
C GLN A 59 -10.44 4.28 12.21
N GLN A 60 -9.69 3.22 11.90
CA GLN A 60 -8.42 3.29 11.20
C GLN A 60 -8.53 2.54 9.86
N PRO A 61 -8.86 3.24 8.77
CA PRO A 61 -9.00 2.62 7.45
C PRO A 61 -7.73 1.89 7.02
N PRO A 62 -7.84 0.70 6.41
CA PRO A 62 -6.69 -0.13 6.05
C PRO A 62 -5.94 0.35 4.79
N GLY A 63 -6.36 1.45 4.20
CA GLY A 63 -5.76 1.97 2.98
C GLY A 63 -6.59 3.04 2.30
N LEU A 64 -6.24 3.33 1.05
CA LEU A 64 -6.84 4.38 0.23
C LEU A 64 -7.34 3.82 -1.10
N LEU A 65 -8.36 4.47 -1.66
CA LEU A 65 -8.90 4.21 -3.00
C LEU A 65 -8.76 5.46 -3.87
N ALA A 66 -8.39 5.26 -5.13
CA ALA A 66 -8.35 6.30 -6.14
C ALA A 66 -9.51 6.14 -7.12
N PHE A 67 -10.15 7.25 -7.46
CA PHE A 67 -11.31 7.32 -8.34
C PHE A 67 -11.02 8.23 -9.54
N ASP A 68 -11.54 7.85 -10.71
CA ASP A 68 -11.59 8.67 -11.91
C ASP A 68 -13.06 8.77 -12.37
N GLY A 69 -13.63 9.96 -12.36
CA GLY A 69 -15.04 10.18 -12.69
C GLY A 69 -16.01 9.32 -11.86
N GLY A 70 -15.70 9.07 -10.59
CA GLY A 70 -16.51 8.25 -9.68
C GLY A 70 -16.28 6.73 -9.79
N ILE A 71 -15.47 6.27 -10.74
CA ILE A 71 -15.11 4.85 -10.88
C ILE A 71 -13.84 4.59 -10.06
N CYS A 72 -13.86 3.58 -9.20
CA CYS A 72 -12.66 3.18 -8.46
C CYS A 72 -11.66 2.51 -9.40
N VAL A 73 -10.48 3.12 -9.57
CA VAL A 73 -9.45 2.71 -10.54
C VAL A 73 -8.19 2.16 -9.90
N GLY A 74 -8.00 2.36 -8.60
CA GLY A 74 -6.86 1.85 -7.86
C GLY A 74 -7.04 1.93 -6.35
N GLY A 75 -6.11 1.31 -5.63
CA GLY A 75 -6.05 1.39 -4.18
C GLY A 75 -4.67 1.00 -3.67
N CYS A 76 -4.40 1.34 -2.43
CA CYS A 76 -3.19 0.96 -1.72
C CYS A 76 -3.50 0.55 -0.28
N GLU A 77 -2.68 -0.33 0.27
CA GLU A 77 -2.65 -0.61 1.71
C GLU A 77 -1.82 0.46 2.40
N LEU A 78 -2.35 1.01 3.50
CA LEU A 78 -1.69 2.02 4.31
C LEU A 78 -2.04 1.75 5.78
N ALA A 79 -1.03 1.56 6.62
CA ALA A 79 -1.22 1.32 8.05
C ALA A 79 0.06 1.64 8.85
N PRO A 80 -0.03 1.79 10.18
CA PRO A 80 1.14 1.68 11.05
C PRO A 80 1.87 0.37 10.75
N ARG A 81 3.19 0.42 10.69
CA ARG A 81 3.99 -0.78 10.42
C ARG A 81 3.72 -1.90 11.43
N ALA A 82 3.42 -1.55 12.68
CA ALA A 82 3.10 -2.49 13.73
C ALA A 82 1.86 -3.35 13.46
N ASP A 83 0.94 -2.89 12.59
CA ASP A 83 -0.27 -3.63 12.20
C ASP A 83 -0.02 -4.58 11.01
N LEU A 84 1.19 -4.59 10.48
CA LEU A 84 1.59 -5.36 9.31
C LEU A 84 2.66 -6.38 9.71
N ASP A 85 2.28 -7.33 10.57
CA ASP A 85 3.19 -8.29 11.22
C ASP A 85 4.10 -9.02 10.23
N TRP A 86 3.60 -9.32 9.02
CA TRP A 86 4.36 -10.06 8.04
C TRP A 86 5.52 -9.27 7.42
N LEU A 87 5.50 -7.95 7.48
CA LEU A 87 6.65 -7.14 7.03
C LEU A 87 7.92 -7.47 7.83
N ALA A 88 7.78 -7.80 9.12
CA ALA A 88 8.92 -8.14 9.97
C ALA A 88 9.58 -9.49 9.59
N HIS A 89 8.84 -10.40 8.95
CA HIS A 89 9.34 -11.71 8.55
C HIS A 89 10.15 -11.70 7.23
N GLY A 90 9.97 -10.68 6.41
CA GLY A 90 10.71 -10.53 5.17
C GLY A 90 12.11 -9.98 5.39
N ARG A 91 13.16 -10.75 5.03
CA ARG A 91 14.57 -10.31 5.23
C ARG A 91 14.87 -8.94 4.62
N TYR A 92 14.15 -8.55 3.56
CA TYR A 92 14.34 -7.26 2.86
C TYR A 92 13.57 -6.12 3.51
N PHE A 93 12.52 -6.44 4.27
CA PHE A 93 11.55 -5.50 4.85
C PHE A 93 11.76 -5.29 6.36
N ARG A 94 12.84 -5.80 6.94
CA ARG A 94 13.14 -5.60 8.37
C ARG A 94 13.16 -4.11 8.73
N PRO A 95 12.79 -3.74 9.95
CA PRO A 95 12.93 -2.36 10.42
C PRO A 95 14.34 -1.83 10.15
N VAL A 96 14.43 -0.56 9.82
CA VAL A 96 15.72 0.15 9.65
C VAL A 96 16.21 0.63 11.00
N ASP A 97 15.28 1.07 11.84
CA ASP A 97 15.45 1.58 13.19
C ASP A 97 14.16 1.37 14.00
N ASP A 98 14.09 1.95 15.20
CA ASP A 98 12.94 1.84 16.13
C ASP A 98 11.88 2.93 15.92
N LEU A 99 11.97 3.72 14.84
CA LEU A 99 11.00 4.76 14.54
C LEU A 99 9.62 4.13 14.25
N PRO A 100 8.52 4.58 14.90
CA PRO A 100 7.17 4.02 14.69
C PRO A 100 6.56 4.53 13.37
N VAL A 101 7.10 4.06 12.25
CA VAL A 101 6.69 4.47 10.90
C VAL A 101 5.34 3.89 10.50
N TRP A 102 4.66 4.58 9.59
CA TRP A 102 3.61 3.99 8.78
C TRP A 102 4.21 3.32 7.54
N SER A 103 3.48 2.39 6.95
CA SER A 103 3.93 1.62 5.78
C SER A 103 2.91 1.63 4.66
N LEU A 104 3.44 1.70 3.44
CA LEU A 104 2.71 1.68 2.17
C LEU A 104 3.25 0.50 1.32
N PRO A 105 2.83 -0.74 1.61
CA PRO A 105 3.48 -1.93 1.07
C PRO A 105 2.83 -2.52 -0.17
N CYS A 106 1.65 -2.07 -0.57
CA CYS A 106 0.92 -2.73 -1.65
C CYS A 106 0.05 -1.74 -2.43
N PHE A 107 0.04 -1.93 -3.76
CA PHE A 107 -0.83 -1.20 -4.69
C PHE A 107 -1.58 -2.16 -5.59
N TYR A 108 -2.80 -1.78 -5.93
CA TYR A 108 -3.56 -2.38 -6.99
C TYR A 108 -4.11 -1.29 -7.90
N VAL A 109 -3.86 -1.38 -9.21
CA VAL A 109 -4.37 -0.43 -10.21
C VAL A 109 -4.99 -1.22 -11.36
N ARG A 110 -6.21 -0.86 -11.76
CA ARG A 110 -6.88 -1.45 -12.92
C ARG A 110 -5.98 -1.39 -14.15
N ARG A 111 -5.93 -2.47 -14.92
CA ARG A 111 -5.06 -2.57 -16.11
C ARG A 111 -5.24 -1.39 -17.07
N THR A 112 -6.47 -0.94 -17.25
CA THR A 112 -6.85 0.16 -18.13
C THR A 112 -6.37 1.53 -17.66
N HIS A 113 -6.00 1.67 -16.38
CA HIS A 113 -5.60 2.94 -15.76
C HIS A 113 -4.13 2.93 -15.29
N ARG A 114 -3.36 1.90 -15.67
CA ARG A 114 -1.92 1.85 -15.37
C ARG A 114 -1.16 2.90 -16.19
N ARG A 115 -0.05 3.40 -15.62
CA ARG A 115 0.81 4.42 -16.24
C ARG A 115 0.09 5.75 -16.54
N GLN A 116 -0.94 6.08 -15.74
CA GLN A 116 -1.75 7.28 -15.86
C GLN A 116 -1.78 8.08 -14.54
N GLY A 117 -0.74 7.98 -13.71
CA GLY A 117 -0.61 8.77 -12.48
C GLY A 117 -1.34 8.24 -11.24
N VAL A 118 -2.15 7.16 -11.35
CA VAL A 118 -2.95 6.63 -10.23
C VAL A 118 -2.07 6.29 -9.01
N MET A 119 -0.92 5.66 -9.21
CA MET A 119 -0.01 5.32 -8.10
C MET A 119 0.55 6.58 -7.44
N GLY A 120 0.94 7.59 -8.22
CA GLY A 120 1.42 8.87 -7.70
C GLY A 120 0.36 9.59 -6.86
N ALA A 121 -0.90 9.61 -7.30
CA ALA A 121 -2.01 10.17 -6.54
C ALA A 121 -2.21 9.44 -5.20
N LEU A 122 -2.13 8.11 -5.19
CA LEU A 122 -2.20 7.30 -3.97
C LEU A 122 -1.03 7.58 -3.03
N ILE A 123 0.20 7.72 -3.54
CA ILE A 123 1.38 8.04 -2.72
C ILE A 123 1.22 9.43 -2.09
N ALA A 124 0.83 10.44 -2.87
CA ALA A 124 0.63 11.80 -2.38
C ALA A 124 -0.42 11.84 -1.25
N ALA A 125 -1.56 11.16 -1.45
CA ALA A 125 -2.62 11.08 -0.46
C ALA A 125 -2.17 10.30 0.79
N ALA A 126 -1.41 9.20 0.63
CA ALA A 126 -0.88 8.41 1.75
C ALA A 126 0.07 9.23 2.64
N VAL A 127 0.89 10.11 2.04
CA VAL A 127 1.74 11.04 2.78
C VAL A 127 0.89 11.97 3.65
N GLY A 128 -0.18 12.56 3.08
CA GLY A 128 -1.08 13.44 3.82
C GLY A 128 -1.80 12.74 4.97
N VAL A 129 -2.32 11.52 4.72
CA VAL A 129 -3.03 10.74 5.73
C VAL A 129 -2.10 10.31 6.87
N ALA A 130 -0.91 9.82 6.56
CA ALA A 130 0.06 9.44 7.58
C ALA A 130 0.52 10.64 8.42
N ALA A 131 0.76 11.80 7.77
CA ALA A 131 1.09 13.04 8.48
C ALA A 131 -0.04 13.50 9.41
N ALA A 132 -1.29 13.50 8.93
CA ALA A 132 -2.47 13.85 9.74
C ALA A 132 -2.68 12.89 10.92
N ALA A 133 -2.27 11.63 10.79
CA ALA A 133 -2.29 10.65 11.87
C ALA A 133 -1.10 10.80 12.86
N GLY A 134 -0.22 11.78 12.65
CA GLY A 134 0.95 12.00 13.51
C GLY A 134 2.10 11.03 13.31
N ALA A 135 2.13 10.29 12.20
CA ALA A 135 3.23 9.40 11.89
C ALA A 135 4.54 10.20 11.69
N PRO A 136 5.66 9.80 12.31
CA PRO A 136 6.93 10.50 12.13
C PRO A 136 7.52 10.31 10.73
N ALA A 137 7.17 9.20 10.07
CA ALA A 137 7.62 8.90 8.72
C ALA A 137 6.70 7.86 8.05
N LEU A 138 6.73 7.86 6.71
CA LEU A 138 6.09 6.85 5.87
C LEU A 138 7.17 6.04 5.13
N GLU A 139 7.09 4.72 5.21
CA GLU A 139 7.97 3.79 4.50
C GLU A 139 7.28 3.06 3.36
N ALA A 140 8.05 2.77 2.34
CA ALA A 140 7.68 1.95 1.20
C ALA A 140 8.79 0.98 0.81
N TYR A 141 8.43 -0.06 0.07
CA TYR A 141 9.33 -1.17 -0.27
C TYR A 141 9.31 -1.48 -1.76
N PRO A 142 9.50 -0.46 -2.61
CA PRO A 142 9.30 -0.60 -4.05
C PRO A 142 10.32 -1.50 -4.71
N VAL A 143 10.10 -1.72 -6.01
CA VAL A 143 11.08 -2.32 -6.90
C VAL A 143 11.85 -1.21 -7.59
N ASP A 144 13.17 -1.29 -7.56
CA ASP A 144 14.05 -0.43 -8.36
C ASP A 144 14.18 -1.02 -9.77
N THR A 145 13.39 -0.49 -10.69
CA THR A 145 13.35 -0.98 -12.08
C THR A 145 14.56 -0.55 -12.91
N ALA A 146 15.42 0.31 -12.39
CA ALA A 146 16.70 0.65 -13.04
C ALA A 146 17.75 -0.46 -12.87
N VAL A 147 17.54 -1.39 -11.92
CA VAL A 147 18.44 -2.53 -11.71
C VAL A 147 18.19 -3.61 -12.77
N PRO A 148 19.20 -4.01 -13.56
CA PRO A 148 19.05 -5.10 -14.53
C PRO A 148 18.61 -6.39 -13.87
N GLY A 149 17.64 -7.08 -14.48
CA GLY A 149 17.11 -8.33 -13.94
C GLY A 149 16.21 -8.17 -12.70
N HIS A 150 15.74 -6.95 -12.43
CA HIS A 150 14.81 -6.69 -11.32
C HIS A 150 13.58 -7.59 -11.36
N THR A 151 12.95 -7.78 -10.20
CA THR A 151 11.71 -8.55 -10.09
C THR A 151 10.57 -7.94 -10.90
N ARG A 152 9.76 -8.79 -11.50
CA ARG A 152 8.57 -8.37 -12.28
C ARG A 152 7.33 -8.14 -11.41
N ASN A 153 7.40 -8.46 -10.14
CA ASN A 153 6.26 -8.33 -9.22
C ASN A 153 6.18 -6.91 -8.65
N LEU A 154 5.50 -6.02 -9.37
CA LEU A 154 5.45 -4.59 -9.12
C LEU A 154 4.30 -4.14 -8.21
N PHE A 155 3.63 -5.04 -7.51
CA PHE A 155 2.55 -4.65 -6.58
C PHE A 155 3.04 -3.78 -5.41
N LEU A 156 4.34 -3.78 -5.12
CA LEU A 156 4.98 -2.91 -4.14
C LEU A 156 5.20 -1.47 -4.64
N GLY A 157 4.89 -1.21 -5.91
CA GLY A 157 5.24 0.03 -6.61
C GLY A 157 6.67 0.03 -7.17
N VAL A 158 7.04 1.13 -7.82
CA VAL A 158 8.35 1.35 -8.42
C VAL A 158 9.08 2.50 -7.73
N ALA A 159 10.41 2.37 -7.55
CA ALA A 159 11.21 3.32 -6.79
C ALA A 159 11.13 4.76 -7.33
N SER A 160 11.15 4.93 -8.65
CA SER A 160 11.07 6.26 -9.29
C SER A 160 9.81 7.05 -8.89
N ALA A 161 8.67 6.38 -8.73
CA ALA A 161 7.44 7.06 -8.32
C ALA A 161 7.50 7.54 -6.85
N PHE A 162 8.24 6.87 -5.99
CA PHE A 162 8.46 7.33 -4.62
C PHE A 162 9.48 8.46 -4.56
N ASP A 163 10.54 8.40 -5.39
CA ASP A 163 11.51 9.50 -5.55
C ASP A 163 10.83 10.82 -5.92
N GLU A 164 9.92 10.78 -6.90
CA GLU A 164 9.12 11.93 -7.33
C GLU A 164 8.29 12.55 -6.21
N HIS A 165 7.99 11.77 -5.15
CA HIS A 165 7.25 12.21 -3.97
C HIS A 165 8.15 12.51 -2.75
N GLY A 166 9.47 12.57 -2.95
CA GLY A 166 10.44 12.96 -1.93
C GLY A 166 10.78 11.86 -0.92
N PHE A 167 10.57 10.59 -1.28
CA PHE A 167 11.11 9.48 -0.49
C PHE A 167 12.58 9.29 -0.81
N GLN A 168 13.35 8.89 0.19
CA GLN A 168 14.78 8.61 0.08
C GLN A 168 15.08 7.16 0.45
N VAL A 169 16.07 6.56 -0.18
CA VAL A 169 16.54 5.22 0.17
C VAL A 169 17.22 5.26 1.54
N VAL A 170 16.66 4.53 2.51
CA VAL A 170 17.21 4.42 3.88
C VAL A 170 17.87 3.06 4.13
N ALA A 171 17.56 2.06 3.33
CA ALA A 171 18.25 0.77 3.34
C ALA A 171 18.13 0.09 1.98
N ARG A 172 19.15 -0.70 1.61
CA ARG A 172 19.14 -1.52 0.39
C ARG A 172 19.77 -2.87 0.70
N ARG A 173 18.92 -3.85 1.01
CA ARG A 173 19.37 -5.20 1.41
C ARG A 173 19.38 -6.19 0.25
N GLN A 174 18.86 -5.77 -0.90
CA GLN A 174 18.94 -6.44 -2.19
C GLN A 174 18.99 -5.34 -3.27
N PRO A 175 19.71 -5.53 -4.37
CA PRO A 175 19.93 -4.46 -5.37
C PRO A 175 18.64 -3.80 -5.86
N ASP A 176 17.61 -4.58 -6.19
CA ASP A 176 16.33 -4.09 -6.72
C ASP A 176 15.25 -3.84 -5.65
N ARG A 177 15.60 -3.90 -4.34
CA ARG A 177 14.66 -3.81 -3.22
C ARG A 177 15.09 -2.78 -2.19
N PRO A 178 15.00 -1.49 -2.51
CA PRO A 178 15.24 -0.44 -1.51
C PRO A 178 14.11 -0.42 -0.49
N VAL A 179 14.44 -0.04 0.74
CA VAL A 179 13.49 0.54 1.68
C VAL A 179 13.57 2.04 1.49
N MET A 180 12.47 2.67 1.16
CA MET A 180 12.39 4.11 0.94
C MET A 180 11.53 4.74 2.02
N ARG A 181 11.95 5.90 2.53
CA ARG A 181 11.28 6.60 3.62
C ARG A 181 11.13 8.08 3.30
N LYS A 182 9.98 8.62 3.66
CA LYS A 182 9.75 10.07 3.73
C LYS A 182 9.51 10.44 5.18
N VAL A 183 10.34 11.32 5.72
CA VAL A 183 10.11 11.93 7.03
C VAL A 183 8.93 12.89 6.90
N LEU A 184 8.02 12.84 7.83
CA LEU A 184 6.82 13.68 7.86
C LEU A 184 7.04 14.79 8.88
N ALA A 185 6.62 15.99 8.54
CA ALA A 185 6.65 17.08 9.50
C ALA A 185 5.64 16.81 10.62
N ALA A 186 6.02 17.03 11.86
CA ALA A 186 5.07 17.01 12.96
C ALA A 186 3.97 18.02 12.67
N SER A 187 2.71 17.59 12.72
CA SER A 187 1.58 18.51 12.65
C SER A 187 1.65 19.42 13.88
N THR A 188 1.90 20.69 13.67
CA THR A 188 1.93 21.74 14.70
C THR A 188 0.53 22.02 15.21
#